data_7150265164451251168cd06499458bbc
#
_entry.id   7150265164451251168cd06499458bbc
#
_cell.length_a   1.000
_cell.length_b   1.000
_cell.length_c   1.000
_cell.angle_alpha   90.00
_cell.angle_beta   90.00
_cell.angle_gamma   90.00
#
_symmetry.space_group_name_H-M   'P 1'
#
loop_
_entity.id
_entity.type
_entity.pdbx_description
1 polymer ?
#
loop_
_entity_poly.entity_id
_entity_poly.type
_entity_poly.pdbx_seq_one_letter_code
_entity_poly.pdbx_strand_id
1 'polypeptide(L)'
;MRKSTHSALDRYRARRGGRPLATPLASPRPSARRLLRVAALATLLSAACVFAMRPRPVQPVKVTYEVDLSRAARGELVITMICDGRLPGRTDLVLPPGTFADPRSSVHARDPKAHALGADGRQLRPLKVTETADGWSLRAGGSRRTGIVYTLDLRAAPGSEQDVRRHISTPVAGGLRAAGFEIFLEPLGVPVEDLTVVVRNPDDMPVLVPWPAVVRGDLQQAREDADADEAQRIADASLGYGQGYQPATKAAMPAELGRSAAAAPVPANLFYHPRDLADLNNALLVCGDIRTHAVQAGDCVIQLATDRDWMFTDEAALDLVRRIARTEMGFFGSAPTDQITVLLSANAITGDDRFDVYGVHTGSSVLVMLDADTTWGAVEDQAASVIAHEMFHGWLGEAVRQTDPTMLWFTEGATTWYAARMLTAAGVWRPEHARGVLGARLDRDYTGNPLRGTMSVADAAAEVMAPAEQVRFGHAGGVSACMALDEMLAEKGGHARPLDGILRRLYAQDRGKPLTRQRLEAAVLEATGVDCSPWLEAHVYGKTALPPIKSML
;
A
#
# COMPACT_ATOMS: atom_id res chain seq x y z
N MET A 1 11.81 -57.82 12.33
CA MET A 1 10.97 -59.02 12.59
C MET A 1 9.63 -58.82 11.89
N ARG A 2 9.40 -59.60 10.84
CA ARG A 2 8.12 -59.69 10.12
C ARG A 2 7.11 -60.45 10.94
N LYS A 3 5.83 -60.04 10.94
CA LYS A 3 4.70 -61.02 10.96
C LYS A 3 3.49 -60.39 10.25
N SER A 4 3.10 -61.10 9.22
CA SER A 4 1.92 -61.04 8.38
C SER A 4 0.65 -61.36 9.19
N THR A 5 -0.48 -60.75 8.83
CA THR A 5 -1.83 -61.29 9.09
C THR A 5 -2.65 -61.23 7.82
N HIS A 6 -2.60 -62.33 7.11
CA HIS A 6 -3.62 -62.79 6.16
C HIS A 6 -4.68 -63.55 6.94
N SER A 7 -5.90 -63.66 6.36
CA SER A 7 -6.98 -64.58 6.69
C SER A 7 -8.13 -64.09 7.55
N ALA A 8 -9.13 -63.53 6.90
CA ALA A 8 -10.52 -63.59 7.38
C ALA A 8 -11.59 -63.60 6.24
N LEU A 9 -11.22 -63.77 4.96
CA LEU A 9 -12.18 -63.74 3.85
C LEU A 9 -12.41 -65.08 3.13
N ASP A 10 -11.72 -66.17 3.53
CA ASP A 10 -11.81 -67.46 2.85
C ASP A 10 -12.64 -68.54 3.58
N ARG A 11 -13.41 -68.21 4.57
CA ARG A 11 -14.22 -69.22 5.34
C ARG A 11 -15.73 -69.08 5.18
N TYR A 12 -16.26 -68.37 4.17
CA TYR A 12 -17.72 -68.25 4.02
C TYR A 12 -18.27 -68.86 2.71
N ARG A 13 -17.52 -69.71 1.99
CA ARG A 13 -17.94 -70.32 0.73
C ARG A 13 -18.02 -71.83 0.73
N ALA A 14 -18.50 -72.42 1.80
CA ALA A 14 -18.83 -73.86 1.74
C ALA A 14 -19.92 -74.20 2.74
N ARG A 15 -21.16 -74.06 2.34
CA ARG A 15 -22.34 -74.87 2.77
C ARG A 15 -23.65 -74.18 2.34
N ARG A 16 -24.21 -74.58 1.18
CA ARG A 16 -25.64 -74.90 1.03
C ARG A 16 -25.87 -75.43 -0.38
N GLY A 17 -26.24 -76.67 -0.41
CA GLY A 17 -26.61 -77.44 -1.60
C GLY A 17 -27.93 -76.98 -2.24
N GLY A 18 -28.09 -77.41 -3.46
CA GLY A 18 -29.02 -76.96 -4.46
C GLY A 18 -30.51 -77.17 -4.23
N ARG A 19 -31.22 -76.27 -4.90
CA ARG A 19 -32.56 -76.54 -5.49
C ARG A 19 -32.62 -75.70 -6.79
N PRO A 20 -33.18 -76.24 -7.88
CA PRO A 20 -33.34 -75.49 -9.11
C PRO A 20 -34.47 -74.48 -8.96
N LEU A 21 -34.17 -73.23 -9.18
CA LEU A 21 -35.14 -72.16 -9.22
C LEU A 21 -35.65 -71.95 -10.63
N ALA A 22 -36.98 -71.76 -10.72
CA ALA A 22 -37.77 -71.49 -11.88
C ALA A 22 -37.25 -70.29 -12.71
N THR A 23 -37.41 -70.40 -14.00
CA THR A 23 -37.14 -69.34 -14.99
C THR A 23 -37.90 -68.06 -14.65
N PRO A 24 -37.21 -66.89 -14.50
CA PRO A 24 -37.90 -65.63 -14.33
C PRO A 24 -38.48 -65.14 -15.65
N LEU A 25 -39.73 -64.76 -15.62
CA LEU A 25 -40.44 -64.03 -16.67
C LEU A 25 -39.62 -62.79 -17.13
N ALA A 26 -39.37 -62.66 -18.40
CA ALA A 26 -38.66 -61.51 -18.99
C ALA A 26 -39.42 -60.21 -18.67
N SER A 27 -38.84 -59.36 -17.86
CA SER A 27 -39.30 -57.98 -17.71
C SER A 27 -39.14 -57.20 -18.99
N PRO A 28 -40.09 -56.34 -19.40
CA PRO A 28 -39.97 -55.57 -20.62
C PRO A 28 -38.79 -54.61 -20.54
N ARG A 29 -37.83 -54.74 -21.44
CA ARG A 29 -36.70 -53.83 -21.57
C ARG A 29 -37.24 -52.43 -21.90
N PRO A 30 -36.90 -51.39 -21.14
CA PRO A 30 -37.33 -50.03 -21.47
C PRO A 30 -36.80 -49.65 -22.86
N SER A 31 -37.68 -49.11 -23.69
CA SER A 31 -37.31 -48.72 -25.05
C SER A 31 -36.19 -47.70 -25.04
N ALA A 32 -35.23 -47.77 -25.95
CA ALA A 32 -34.07 -46.87 -26.07
C ALA A 32 -34.46 -45.37 -26.02
N ARG A 33 -35.68 -45.06 -26.50
CA ARG A 33 -36.26 -43.70 -26.41
C ARG A 33 -36.60 -43.25 -24.98
N ARG A 34 -36.99 -44.19 -24.07
CA ARG A 34 -37.20 -43.83 -22.65
C ARG A 34 -35.87 -43.62 -21.92
N LEU A 35 -34.84 -44.41 -22.17
CA LEU A 35 -33.52 -44.25 -21.62
C LEU A 35 -32.85 -42.93 -22.09
N LEU A 36 -33.00 -42.59 -23.38
CA LEU A 36 -32.53 -41.31 -23.91
C LEU A 36 -33.24 -40.10 -23.28
N ARG A 37 -34.55 -40.20 -23.02
CA ARG A 37 -35.29 -39.11 -22.34
C ARG A 37 -34.91 -38.95 -20.88
N VAL A 38 -34.67 -40.03 -20.16
CA VAL A 38 -34.20 -39.98 -18.76
C VAL A 38 -32.77 -39.46 -18.67
N ALA A 39 -31.89 -39.86 -19.59
CA ALA A 39 -30.53 -39.33 -19.67
C ALA A 39 -30.51 -37.84 -20.00
N ALA A 40 -31.32 -37.40 -20.98
CA ALA A 40 -31.44 -35.98 -21.34
C ALA A 40 -32.00 -35.13 -20.18
N LEU A 41 -33.01 -35.66 -19.44
CA LEU A 41 -33.58 -34.98 -18.28
C LEU A 41 -32.59 -34.90 -17.13
N ALA A 42 -31.79 -35.95 -16.87
CA ALA A 42 -30.75 -35.98 -15.89
C ALA A 42 -29.61 -34.99 -16.22
N THR A 43 -29.23 -34.87 -17.50
CA THR A 43 -28.22 -33.92 -17.97
C THR A 43 -28.72 -32.48 -17.85
N LEU A 44 -30.00 -32.22 -18.19
CA LEU A 44 -30.63 -30.91 -18.01
C LEU A 44 -30.77 -30.53 -16.52
N LEU A 45 -31.14 -31.44 -15.65
CA LEU A 45 -31.21 -31.24 -14.21
C LEU A 45 -29.81 -31.00 -13.63
N SER A 46 -28.80 -31.75 -14.04
CA SER A 46 -27.41 -31.54 -13.64
C SER A 46 -26.87 -30.17 -14.09
N ALA A 47 -27.15 -29.79 -15.34
CA ALA A 47 -26.79 -28.47 -15.88
C ALA A 47 -27.54 -27.34 -15.16
N ALA A 48 -28.82 -27.52 -14.84
CA ALA A 48 -29.60 -26.56 -14.05
C ALA A 48 -29.09 -26.45 -12.60
N CYS A 49 -28.69 -27.56 -11.96
CA CYS A 49 -28.07 -27.55 -10.65
C CYS A 49 -26.69 -26.87 -10.64
N VAL A 50 -25.88 -27.11 -11.67
CA VAL A 50 -24.58 -26.43 -11.82
C VAL A 50 -24.76 -24.93 -12.06
N PHE A 51 -25.78 -24.54 -12.82
CA PHE A 51 -26.11 -23.13 -13.05
C PHE A 51 -26.70 -22.45 -11.80
N ALA A 52 -27.49 -23.18 -11.00
CA ALA A 52 -28.06 -22.72 -9.73
C ALA A 52 -27.01 -22.63 -8.60
N MET A 53 -25.91 -23.39 -8.71
CA MET A 53 -24.80 -23.38 -7.75
C MET A 53 -23.70 -22.35 -8.07
N ARG A 54 -23.80 -21.61 -9.18
CA ARG A 54 -22.87 -20.49 -9.39
C ARG A 54 -23.13 -19.44 -8.32
N PRO A 55 -22.12 -19.09 -7.50
CA PRO A 55 -22.28 -18.02 -6.53
C PRO A 55 -22.71 -16.77 -7.32
N ARG A 56 -23.80 -16.14 -6.87
CA ARG A 56 -24.23 -14.87 -7.47
C ARG A 56 -23.07 -13.89 -7.31
N PRO A 57 -22.70 -13.15 -8.38
CA PRO A 57 -21.67 -12.14 -8.25
C PRO A 57 -22.08 -11.15 -7.14
N VAL A 58 -21.13 -10.86 -6.26
CA VAL A 58 -21.33 -9.86 -5.22
C VAL A 58 -21.52 -8.52 -5.92
N GLN A 59 -22.62 -7.83 -5.61
CA GLN A 59 -22.87 -6.51 -6.18
C GLN A 59 -21.97 -5.49 -5.50
N PRO A 60 -21.45 -4.51 -6.23
CA PRO A 60 -20.67 -3.45 -5.64
C PRO A 60 -21.51 -2.62 -4.65
N VAL A 61 -20.85 -2.03 -3.68
CA VAL A 61 -21.45 -1.16 -2.67
C VAL A 61 -20.76 0.19 -2.67
N LYS A 62 -21.49 1.23 -2.25
CA LYS A 62 -20.91 2.52 -1.89
C LYS A 62 -20.53 2.51 -0.43
N VAL A 63 -19.38 3.03 -0.09
CA VAL A 63 -18.91 3.08 1.30
C VAL A 63 -18.64 4.52 1.72
N THR A 64 -19.20 4.91 2.86
CA THR A 64 -18.90 6.17 3.50
C THR A 64 -18.30 5.91 4.87
N TYR A 65 -17.15 6.50 5.14
CA TYR A 65 -16.55 6.52 6.47
C TYR A 65 -16.78 7.89 7.10
N GLU A 66 -17.42 7.93 8.27
CA GLU A 66 -17.51 9.12 9.10
C GLU A 66 -16.48 8.99 10.22
N VAL A 67 -15.48 9.85 10.23
CA VAL A 67 -14.40 9.92 11.22
C VAL A 67 -14.72 11.04 12.19
N ASP A 68 -15.01 10.71 13.43
CA ASP A 68 -15.34 11.69 14.48
C ASP A 68 -14.09 12.04 15.29
N LEU A 69 -13.63 13.28 15.18
CA LEU A 69 -12.45 13.82 15.86
C LEU A 69 -12.72 14.34 17.28
N SER A 70 -13.96 14.33 17.79
CA SER A 70 -14.31 14.86 19.12
C SER A 70 -13.49 14.27 20.29
N ARG A 71 -12.82 13.15 20.06
CA ARG A 71 -11.97 12.48 21.05
C ARG A 71 -10.49 12.41 20.63
N ALA A 72 -10.13 13.02 19.51
CA ALA A 72 -8.79 12.94 18.94
C ALA A 72 -7.70 13.41 19.91
N ALA A 73 -7.94 14.51 20.64
CA ALA A 73 -7.03 15.01 21.68
C ALA A 73 -6.82 14.02 22.85
N ARG A 74 -7.66 12.99 22.97
CA ARG A 74 -7.51 11.90 23.95
C ARG A 74 -6.88 10.65 23.36
N GLY A 75 -6.46 10.69 22.09
CA GLY A 75 -5.93 9.55 21.37
C GLY A 75 -6.98 8.50 20.98
N GLU A 76 -8.25 8.90 20.84
CA GLU A 76 -9.35 8.02 20.45
C GLU A 76 -10.02 8.52 19.19
N LEU A 77 -10.40 7.60 18.29
CA LEU A 77 -11.27 7.87 17.14
C LEU A 77 -12.54 7.05 17.23
N VAL A 78 -13.65 7.62 16.80
CA VAL A 78 -14.89 6.89 16.55
C VAL A 78 -15.12 6.90 15.04
N ILE A 79 -15.21 5.73 14.42
CA ILE A 79 -15.45 5.62 12.99
C ILE A 79 -16.78 4.92 12.76
N THR A 80 -17.58 5.49 11.86
CA THR A 80 -18.81 4.88 11.36
C THR A 80 -18.61 4.56 9.89
N MET A 81 -18.57 3.26 9.55
CA MET A 81 -18.58 2.77 8.17
C MET A 81 -20.01 2.53 7.73
N ILE A 82 -20.47 3.16 6.67
CA ILE A 82 -21.79 3.01 6.09
C ILE A 82 -21.67 2.35 4.72
N CYS A 83 -22.23 1.16 4.56
CA CYS A 83 -22.31 0.47 3.29
C CYS A 83 -23.71 0.65 2.68
N ASP A 84 -23.79 1.36 1.56
CA ASP A 84 -24.98 1.48 0.73
C ASP A 84 -24.92 0.43 -0.38
N GLY A 85 -25.80 -0.54 -0.30
CA GLY A 85 -25.81 -1.73 -1.15
C GLY A 85 -26.03 -2.99 -0.31
N ARG A 86 -26.24 -4.12 -0.99
CA ARG A 86 -26.50 -5.38 -0.29
C ARG A 86 -25.20 -6.14 -0.03
N LEU A 87 -24.79 -6.16 1.23
CA LEU A 87 -23.69 -7.00 1.67
C LEU A 87 -24.06 -8.50 1.58
N PRO A 88 -23.09 -9.41 1.35
CA PRO A 88 -23.27 -10.83 1.52
C PRO A 88 -23.89 -11.20 2.86
N GLY A 89 -24.56 -12.34 2.95
CA GLY A 89 -25.21 -12.77 4.20
C GLY A 89 -24.23 -12.87 5.38
N ARG A 90 -22.98 -13.21 5.10
CA ARG A 90 -21.82 -13.08 5.98
C ARG A 90 -20.75 -12.26 5.24
N THR A 91 -20.23 -11.24 5.88
CA THR A 91 -19.17 -10.37 5.37
C THR A 91 -18.12 -10.26 6.46
N ASP A 92 -16.88 -10.57 6.13
CA ASP A 92 -15.78 -10.38 7.06
C ASP A 92 -15.27 -8.94 6.93
N LEU A 93 -15.03 -8.30 8.07
CA LEU A 93 -14.53 -6.93 8.19
C LEU A 93 -13.10 -7.04 8.72
N VAL A 94 -12.15 -6.52 7.98
CA VAL A 94 -10.73 -6.60 8.31
C VAL A 94 -10.09 -5.23 8.23
N LEU A 95 -9.03 -5.00 8.99
CA LEU A 95 -8.07 -3.96 8.68
C LEU A 95 -7.12 -4.54 7.62
N PRO A 96 -6.91 -3.84 6.50
CA PRO A 96 -6.03 -4.35 5.45
C PRO A 96 -4.59 -4.43 5.97
N PRO A 97 -3.81 -5.42 5.53
CA PRO A 97 -2.40 -5.44 5.83
C PRO A 97 -1.73 -4.25 5.12
N GLY A 98 -1.20 -3.31 5.89
CA GLY A 98 -0.30 -2.29 5.34
C GLY A 98 1.03 -2.93 4.92
N THR A 99 1.83 -2.22 4.12
CA THR A 99 3.15 -2.70 3.68
C THR A 99 4.06 -3.05 4.88
N PHE A 100 3.83 -2.40 6.03
CA PHE A 100 4.57 -2.59 7.27
C PHE A 100 3.66 -3.01 8.45
N ALA A 101 2.36 -3.23 8.21
CA ALA A 101 1.42 -3.51 9.28
C ALA A 101 1.64 -4.89 9.89
N ASP A 102 1.66 -4.95 11.21
CA ASP A 102 1.44 -6.20 11.93
C ASP A 102 0.03 -6.71 11.59
N PRO A 103 -0.15 -7.96 11.12
CA PRO A 103 -1.48 -8.56 10.97
C PRO A 103 -2.34 -8.50 12.24
N ARG A 104 -1.76 -8.15 13.39
CA ARG A 104 -2.44 -7.88 14.65
C ARG A 104 -2.84 -6.41 14.86
N SER A 105 -2.72 -5.54 13.86
CA SER A 105 -3.13 -4.11 13.97
C SER A 105 -4.64 -3.93 14.22
N SER A 106 -5.47 -4.97 14.01
CA SER A 106 -6.85 -5.04 14.52
C SER A 106 -6.99 -4.85 16.04
N VAL A 107 -5.88 -4.88 16.78
CA VAL A 107 -5.84 -4.67 18.24
C VAL A 107 -6.36 -3.28 18.65
N HIS A 108 -6.30 -2.29 17.78
CA HIS A 108 -6.76 -0.94 18.12
C HIS A 108 -8.26 -0.72 17.95
N ALA A 109 -8.92 -1.46 17.07
CA ALA A 109 -10.38 -1.34 16.89
C ALA A 109 -11.11 -2.14 17.98
N ARG A 110 -12.09 -1.49 18.63
CA ARG A 110 -12.82 -2.05 19.77
C ARG A 110 -14.33 -1.98 19.55
N ASP A 111 -15.03 -2.99 20.06
CA ASP A 111 -16.49 -3.02 20.22
C ASP A 111 -17.29 -2.68 18.94
N PRO A 112 -17.03 -3.26 17.78
CA PRO A 112 -17.79 -2.96 16.59
C PRO A 112 -19.25 -3.33 16.78
N LYS A 113 -20.12 -2.34 16.55
CA LYS A 113 -21.59 -2.48 16.59
C LYS A 113 -22.14 -2.23 15.21
N ALA A 114 -22.99 -3.11 14.73
CA ALA A 114 -23.58 -2.97 13.41
C ALA A 114 -25.11 -2.89 13.49
N HIS A 115 -25.69 -2.10 12.59
CA HIS A 115 -27.12 -1.92 12.47
C HIS A 115 -27.53 -1.90 11.00
N ALA A 116 -28.69 -2.47 10.71
CA ALA A 116 -29.38 -2.17 9.48
C ALA A 116 -29.90 -0.73 9.55
N LEU A 117 -29.74 0.04 8.47
CA LEU A 117 -30.15 1.42 8.40
C LEU A 117 -31.34 1.60 7.45
N GLY A 118 -32.21 2.55 7.74
CA GLY A 118 -33.22 3.07 6.82
C GLY A 118 -32.59 4.00 5.78
N ALA A 119 -33.37 4.40 4.78
CA ALA A 119 -32.94 5.37 3.79
C ALA A 119 -32.60 6.74 4.39
N ASP A 120 -33.25 7.08 5.51
CA ASP A 120 -33.03 8.29 6.31
C ASP A 120 -31.83 8.18 7.28
N GLY A 121 -31.09 7.06 7.28
CA GLY A 121 -29.97 6.81 8.17
C GLY A 121 -30.36 6.32 9.57
N ARG A 122 -31.65 6.22 9.90
CA ARG A 122 -32.08 5.71 11.20
C ARG A 122 -31.73 4.24 11.37
N GLN A 123 -31.29 3.88 12.58
CA GLN A 123 -31.06 2.51 12.97
C GLN A 123 -32.40 1.75 13.03
N LEU A 124 -32.51 0.66 12.24
CA LEU A 124 -33.72 -0.17 12.19
C LEU A 124 -33.63 -1.35 13.14
N ARG A 125 -32.55 -2.12 13.06
CA ARG A 125 -32.31 -3.29 13.92
C ARG A 125 -30.82 -3.56 14.08
N PRO A 126 -30.37 -4.10 15.23
CA PRO A 126 -29.00 -4.53 15.39
C PRO A 126 -28.67 -5.73 14.49
N LEU A 127 -27.42 -5.80 14.05
CA LEU A 127 -26.86 -6.91 13.31
C LEU A 127 -25.81 -7.64 14.16
N LYS A 128 -25.68 -8.93 13.95
CA LYS A 128 -24.70 -9.71 14.72
C LYS A 128 -23.31 -9.48 14.16
N VAL A 129 -22.41 -9.02 15.01
CA VAL A 129 -20.97 -8.98 14.79
C VAL A 129 -20.32 -10.00 15.70
N THR A 130 -19.32 -10.71 15.19
CA THR A 130 -18.59 -11.74 15.94
C THR A 130 -17.11 -11.56 15.63
N GLU A 131 -16.28 -11.51 16.64
CA GLU A 131 -14.83 -11.45 16.51
C GLU A 131 -14.27 -12.72 15.85
N THR A 132 -13.24 -12.57 15.03
CA THR A 132 -12.51 -13.63 14.33
C THR A 132 -11.01 -13.46 14.59
N ALA A 133 -10.18 -14.35 14.07
CA ALA A 133 -8.73 -14.24 14.22
C ALA A 133 -8.16 -12.99 13.51
N ASP A 134 -8.80 -12.57 12.40
CA ASP A 134 -8.28 -11.51 11.51
C ASP A 134 -9.15 -10.24 11.53
N GLY A 135 -10.10 -10.12 12.47
CA GLY A 135 -11.02 -8.98 12.54
C GLY A 135 -12.40 -9.39 13.03
N TRP A 136 -13.45 -9.07 12.27
CA TRP A 136 -14.84 -9.33 12.64
C TRP A 136 -15.64 -9.91 11.50
N SER A 137 -16.64 -10.72 11.85
CA SER A 137 -17.60 -11.28 10.90
C SER A 137 -18.99 -10.69 11.17
N LEU A 138 -19.54 -10.01 10.15
CA LEU A 138 -20.86 -9.39 10.16
C LEU A 138 -21.90 -10.29 9.50
N ARG A 139 -23.06 -10.46 10.15
CA ARG A 139 -24.25 -11.05 9.53
C ARG A 139 -25.20 -9.94 9.09
N ALA A 140 -25.10 -9.51 7.83
CA ALA A 140 -25.85 -8.39 7.28
C ALA A 140 -27.38 -8.67 7.14
N GLY A 141 -27.79 -9.93 7.08
CA GLY A 141 -29.21 -10.32 7.06
C GLY A 141 -30.03 -9.75 5.90
N GLY A 142 -29.39 -9.47 4.75
CA GLY A 142 -30.04 -8.93 3.55
C GLY A 142 -30.38 -7.44 3.60
N SER A 143 -29.84 -6.70 4.57
CA SER A 143 -29.97 -5.25 4.65
C SER A 143 -29.43 -4.58 3.38
N ARG A 144 -30.11 -3.52 2.91
CA ARG A 144 -29.67 -2.71 1.75
C ARG A 144 -28.74 -1.57 2.17
N ARG A 145 -28.76 -1.19 3.44
CA ARG A 145 -27.88 -0.18 4.02
C ARG A 145 -27.46 -0.64 5.41
N THR A 146 -26.17 -0.65 5.67
CA THR A 146 -25.60 -1.17 6.91
C THR A 146 -24.62 -0.15 7.47
N GLY A 147 -24.78 0.20 8.74
CA GLY A 147 -23.84 1.03 9.50
C GLY A 147 -23.06 0.17 10.49
N ILE A 148 -21.77 0.34 10.55
CA ILE A 148 -20.84 -0.30 11.49
C ILE A 148 -20.10 0.80 12.23
N VAL A 149 -20.23 0.85 13.56
CA VAL A 149 -19.55 1.84 14.42
C VAL A 149 -18.50 1.09 15.24
N TYR A 150 -17.29 1.61 15.27
CA TYR A 150 -16.20 1.09 16.09
C TYR A 150 -15.35 2.23 16.64
N THR A 151 -14.63 1.94 17.72
CA THR A 151 -13.72 2.88 18.38
C THR A 151 -12.29 2.39 18.23
N LEU A 152 -11.38 3.30 17.95
CA LEU A 152 -9.94 3.08 17.91
C LEU A 152 -9.31 3.77 19.11
N ASP A 153 -8.48 3.04 19.84
CA ASP A 153 -7.67 3.57 20.94
C ASP A 153 -6.19 3.55 20.52
N LEU A 154 -5.67 4.73 20.20
CA LEU A 154 -4.31 4.91 19.71
C LEU A 154 -3.30 5.21 20.84
N ARG A 155 -3.73 5.14 22.11
CA ARG A 155 -2.87 5.40 23.27
C ARG A 155 -2.01 4.22 23.68
N ALA A 156 -2.25 3.05 23.11
CA ALA A 156 -1.45 1.87 23.42
C ALA A 156 0.00 2.16 23.05
N ALA A 157 0.84 2.37 24.07
CA ALA A 157 2.26 2.53 23.85
C ALA A 157 2.81 1.27 23.19
N PRO A 158 3.59 1.41 22.13
CA PRO A 158 4.28 0.27 21.55
C PRO A 158 5.17 -0.38 22.60
N GLY A 159 5.10 -1.70 22.72
CA GLY A 159 5.85 -2.46 23.72
C GLY A 159 7.34 -2.61 23.39
N SER A 160 7.75 -2.27 22.17
CA SER A 160 9.13 -2.37 21.69
C SER A 160 9.43 -1.40 20.55
N GLU A 161 10.71 -1.18 20.26
CA GLU A 161 11.16 -0.43 19.08
C GLU A 161 10.59 -0.99 17.76
N GLN A 162 10.45 -2.32 17.65
CA GLN A 162 9.80 -2.95 16.50
C GLN A 162 8.31 -2.61 16.40
N ASP A 163 7.63 -2.42 17.53
CA ASP A 163 6.22 -2.08 17.54
C ASP A 163 5.98 -0.64 17.05
N VAL A 164 6.90 0.29 17.36
CA VAL A 164 6.81 1.69 16.85
C VAL A 164 6.99 1.77 15.34
N ARG A 165 7.89 0.97 14.78
CA ARG A 165 8.07 0.86 13.32
C ARG A 165 6.83 0.32 12.61
N ARG A 166 5.96 -0.38 13.33
CA ARG A 166 4.75 -1.04 12.82
C ARG A 166 3.50 -0.22 13.02
N HIS A 167 3.48 0.69 13.99
CA HIS A 167 2.31 1.49 14.36
C HIS A 167 2.55 2.96 14.01
N ILE A 168 1.99 3.37 12.88
CA ILE A 168 2.04 4.76 12.43
C ILE A 168 1.04 5.61 13.23
N SER A 169 -0.11 5.01 13.57
CA SER A 169 -1.17 5.72 14.29
C SER A 169 -0.81 5.92 15.76
N THR A 170 -0.78 7.18 16.21
CA THR A 170 -0.40 7.55 17.57
C THR A 170 -0.99 8.93 17.95
N PRO A 171 -1.19 9.23 19.24
CA PRO A 171 -1.45 10.59 19.67
C PRO A 171 -0.28 11.54 19.33
N VAL A 172 -0.62 12.77 18.95
CA VAL A 172 0.31 13.90 18.78
C VAL A 172 -0.19 15.10 19.60
N ALA A 173 0.53 16.22 19.61
CA ALA A 173 0.12 17.40 20.32
C ALA A 173 -1.29 17.86 19.89
N GLY A 174 -2.18 17.96 20.85
CA GLY A 174 -3.56 18.41 20.62
C GLY A 174 -4.45 17.47 19.80
N GLY A 175 -3.94 16.30 19.34
CA GLY A 175 -4.69 15.44 18.44
C GLY A 175 -4.07 14.06 18.22
N LEU A 176 -4.08 13.61 16.98
CA LEU A 176 -3.53 12.31 16.59
C LEU A 176 -3.03 12.30 15.13
N ARG A 177 -2.22 11.31 14.85
CA ARG A 177 -1.81 10.87 13.52
C ARG A 177 -2.32 9.44 13.31
N ALA A 178 -2.90 9.15 12.15
CA ALA A 178 -3.48 7.84 11.85
C ALA A 178 -3.23 7.44 10.39
N ALA A 179 -2.78 6.19 10.17
CA ALA A 179 -2.65 5.60 8.86
C ALA A 179 -3.95 4.90 8.45
N GLY A 180 -4.38 5.05 7.21
CA GLY A 180 -5.63 4.50 6.73
C GLY A 180 -5.77 3.00 6.95
N PHE A 181 -4.70 2.22 6.68
CA PHE A 181 -4.70 0.77 6.87
C PHE A 181 -4.83 0.33 8.35
N GLU A 182 -4.57 1.22 9.31
CA GLU A 182 -4.73 0.94 10.74
C GLU A 182 -6.10 1.34 11.27
N ILE A 183 -6.86 2.17 10.52
CA ILE A 183 -8.10 2.74 11.04
C ILE A 183 -9.35 2.39 10.23
N PHE A 184 -9.25 2.09 8.93
CA PHE A 184 -10.42 1.81 8.09
C PHE A 184 -10.66 0.32 7.92
N LEU A 185 -11.77 -0.19 8.48
CA LEU A 185 -12.23 -1.55 8.26
C LEU A 185 -12.76 -1.72 6.83
N GLU A 186 -12.36 -2.78 6.15
CA GLU A 186 -12.85 -3.13 4.82
C GLU A 186 -13.81 -4.32 4.83
N PRO A 187 -14.84 -4.32 3.98
CA PRO A 187 -15.69 -5.48 3.74
C PRO A 187 -14.99 -6.45 2.78
N LEU A 188 -14.33 -7.47 3.31
CA LEU A 188 -13.50 -8.40 2.55
C LEU A 188 -14.29 -9.09 1.42
N GLY A 189 -13.75 -8.99 0.19
CA GLY A 189 -14.35 -9.62 -0.99
C GLY A 189 -15.63 -8.95 -1.50
N VAL A 190 -15.93 -7.74 -1.04
CA VAL A 190 -17.05 -6.92 -1.54
C VAL A 190 -16.47 -5.81 -2.43
N PRO A 191 -16.83 -5.72 -3.72
CA PRO A 191 -16.41 -4.61 -4.56
C PRO A 191 -16.97 -3.28 -4.03
N VAL A 192 -16.13 -2.25 -3.95
CA VAL A 192 -16.51 -0.89 -3.60
C VAL A 192 -16.47 -0.04 -4.86
N GLU A 193 -17.58 0.60 -5.23
CA GLU A 193 -17.71 1.40 -6.46
C GLU A 193 -17.61 2.91 -6.19
N ASP A 194 -17.84 3.33 -4.95
CA ASP A 194 -17.84 4.74 -4.57
C ASP A 194 -17.40 4.86 -3.11
N LEU A 195 -16.47 5.75 -2.84
CA LEU A 195 -15.84 5.90 -1.54
C LEU A 195 -15.87 7.37 -1.09
N THR A 196 -16.39 7.59 0.11
CA THR A 196 -16.43 8.92 0.71
C THR A 196 -15.89 8.87 2.13
N VAL A 197 -15.07 9.85 2.50
CA VAL A 197 -14.65 10.07 3.88
C VAL A 197 -15.23 11.40 4.36
N VAL A 198 -15.95 11.38 5.48
CA VAL A 198 -16.49 12.55 6.14
C VAL A 198 -15.77 12.72 7.47
N VAL A 199 -14.97 13.75 7.61
CA VAL A 199 -14.31 14.07 8.87
C VAL A 199 -15.18 15.05 9.65
N ARG A 200 -15.67 14.60 10.79
CA ARG A 200 -16.41 15.43 11.75
C ARG A 200 -15.42 16.09 12.70
N ASN A 201 -15.29 17.39 12.60
CA ASN A 201 -14.32 18.20 13.31
C ASN A 201 -15.02 19.28 14.17
N PRO A 202 -15.62 18.89 15.31
CA PRO A 202 -16.43 19.83 16.12
C PRO A 202 -15.58 20.91 16.81
N ASP A 203 -14.28 20.67 16.99
CA ASP A 203 -13.38 21.56 17.72
C ASP A 203 -12.54 22.45 16.79
N ASP A 204 -12.87 22.49 15.49
CA ASP A 204 -12.18 23.28 14.46
C ASP A 204 -10.66 23.05 14.42
N MET A 205 -10.20 21.85 14.77
CA MET A 205 -8.79 21.49 14.76
C MET A 205 -8.21 21.55 13.33
N PRO A 206 -6.96 21.93 13.16
CA PRO A 206 -6.26 21.67 11.91
C PRO A 206 -6.31 20.19 11.53
N VAL A 207 -6.66 19.89 10.27
CA VAL A 207 -6.74 18.53 9.73
C VAL A 207 -5.94 18.46 8.44
N LEU A 208 -5.07 17.47 8.36
CA LEU A 208 -4.30 17.14 7.17
C LEU A 208 -4.68 15.74 6.69
N VAL A 209 -5.04 15.64 5.42
CA VAL A 209 -5.28 14.39 4.68
C VAL A 209 -4.75 14.55 3.26
N PRO A 210 -4.47 13.46 2.53
CA PRO A 210 -3.88 13.54 1.19
C PRO A 210 -4.88 13.96 0.10
N TRP A 211 -6.15 14.10 0.41
CA TRP A 211 -7.19 14.41 -0.57
C TRP A 211 -7.64 15.88 -0.46
N PRO A 212 -8.01 16.51 -1.58
CA PRO A 212 -8.64 17.83 -1.53
C PRO A 212 -10.01 17.77 -0.84
N ALA A 213 -10.30 18.76 0.00
CA ALA A 213 -11.62 18.90 0.59
C ALA A 213 -12.64 19.32 -0.49
N VAL A 214 -13.80 18.68 -0.49
CA VAL A 214 -14.88 18.98 -1.42
C VAL A 214 -15.98 19.77 -0.70
N VAL A 215 -16.32 20.92 -1.20
CA VAL A 215 -17.44 21.72 -0.67
C VAL A 215 -18.76 21.04 -1.06
N ARG A 216 -19.69 20.92 -0.12
CA ARG A 216 -20.94 20.14 -0.26
C ARG A 216 -21.79 20.45 -1.51
N GLY A 217 -21.61 21.62 -2.12
CA GLY A 217 -22.28 22.02 -3.37
C GLY A 217 -21.63 21.46 -4.64
N ASP A 218 -20.34 21.08 -4.57
CA ASP A 218 -19.54 20.69 -5.75
C ASP A 218 -19.38 19.16 -5.86
N LEU A 219 -20.03 18.40 -4.96
CA LEU A 219 -19.90 16.95 -4.90
C LEU A 219 -20.36 16.26 -6.19
N GLN A 220 -21.42 16.78 -6.83
CA GLN A 220 -21.93 16.23 -8.07
C GLN A 220 -21.04 16.60 -9.24
N GLN A 221 -20.56 17.83 -9.28
CA GLN A 221 -19.63 18.33 -10.29
C GLN A 221 -18.26 17.61 -10.21
N ALA A 222 -17.71 17.45 -9.00
CA ALA A 222 -16.45 16.74 -8.80
C ALA A 222 -16.51 15.26 -9.22
N ARG A 223 -17.68 14.61 -9.10
CA ARG A 223 -17.90 13.25 -9.61
C ARG A 223 -17.95 13.21 -11.13
N GLU A 224 -18.67 14.16 -11.74
CA GLU A 224 -18.77 14.28 -13.19
C GLU A 224 -17.40 14.60 -13.82
N ASP A 225 -16.58 15.42 -13.14
CA ASP A 225 -15.22 15.76 -13.58
C ASP A 225 -14.26 14.57 -13.42
N ALA A 226 -14.35 13.78 -12.34
CA ALA A 226 -13.55 12.58 -12.13
C ALA A 226 -13.89 11.46 -13.13
N ASP A 227 -15.17 11.27 -13.42
CA ASP A 227 -15.65 10.32 -14.43
C ASP A 227 -15.22 10.75 -15.84
N ALA A 228 -15.19 12.07 -16.13
CA ALA A 228 -14.71 12.61 -17.39
C ALA A 228 -13.19 12.45 -17.56
N ASP A 229 -12.40 12.68 -16.50
CA ASP A 229 -10.94 12.46 -16.49
C ASP A 229 -10.58 10.99 -16.69
N GLU A 230 -11.31 10.07 -16.05
CA GLU A 230 -11.10 8.63 -16.23
C GLU A 230 -11.51 8.19 -17.64
N ALA A 231 -12.63 8.69 -18.17
CA ALA A 231 -13.06 8.44 -19.55
C ALA A 231 -12.04 8.99 -20.55
N GLN A 232 -11.47 10.16 -20.30
CA GLN A 232 -10.41 10.75 -21.13
C GLN A 232 -9.12 9.93 -21.08
N ARG A 233 -8.69 9.47 -19.90
CA ARG A 233 -7.52 8.57 -19.74
C ARG A 233 -7.71 7.25 -20.49
N ILE A 234 -8.91 6.67 -20.46
CA ILE A 234 -9.24 5.45 -21.21
C ILE A 234 -9.24 5.73 -22.71
N ALA A 235 -9.78 6.86 -23.15
CA ALA A 235 -9.78 7.26 -24.55
C ALA A 235 -8.34 7.53 -25.06
N ASP A 236 -7.51 8.22 -24.29
CA ASP A 236 -6.11 8.50 -24.62
C ASP A 236 -5.24 7.23 -24.64
N ALA A 237 -5.54 6.26 -23.76
CA ALA A 237 -4.91 4.94 -23.77
C ALA A 237 -5.33 4.06 -24.96
N SER A 238 -6.52 4.31 -25.54
CA SER A 238 -7.06 3.56 -26.70
C SER A 238 -6.69 4.16 -28.04
N LEU A 239 -6.33 5.45 -28.10
CA LEU A 239 -5.84 6.12 -29.29
C LEU A 239 -4.31 6.03 -29.31
N GLY A 240 -3.80 4.98 -29.94
CA GLY A 240 -2.37 4.73 -30.10
C GLY A 240 -1.58 5.92 -30.64
N TYR A 241 -0.49 6.22 -29.98
CA TYR A 241 0.73 6.93 -30.40
C TYR A 241 0.64 7.80 -31.66
N GLY A 242 0.63 9.11 -31.44
CA GLY A 242 0.97 10.07 -32.49
C GLY A 242 0.64 11.49 -32.11
N GLN A 243 1.68 12.24 -31.79
CA GLN A 243 1.82 13.69 -31.78
C GLN A 243 1.55 14.45 -30.46
N GLY A 244 2.66 15.00 -29.96
CA GLY A 244 2.81 16.36 -29.43
C GLY A 244 1.87 16.81 -28.30
N TYR A 245 2.28 16.54 -27.07
CA TYR A 245 1.75 17.24 -25.89
C TYR A 245 1.90 18.76 -26.05
N GLN A 246 0.79 19.48 -26.15
CA GLN A 246 0.73 20.92 -25.87
C GLN A 246 0.13 21.11 -24.48
N PRO A 247 0.81 21.85 -23.58
CA PRO A 247 0.26 22.09 -22.25
C PRO A 247 -0.94 23.02 -22.32
N ALA A 248 -2.01 22.65 -21.62
CA ALA A 248 -3.19 23.46 -21.44
C ALA A 248 -2.83 24.81 -20.79
N THR A 249 -3.43 25.85 -21.31
CA THR A 249 -3.20 27.25 -20.96
C THR A 249 -3.49 27.52 -19.48
N LYS A 250 -2.49 28.08 -18.80
CA LYS A 250 -2.50 28.60 -17.44
C LYS A 250 -3.77 29.37 -17.08
N ALA A 251 -4.56 28.86 -16.15
CA ALA A 251 -5.33 29.74 -15.28
C ALA A 251 -4.35 30.36 -14.27
N ALA A 252 -4.23 31.68 -14.28
CA ALA A 252 -3.34 32.42 -13.39
C ALA A 252 -3.82 32.26 -11.94
N MET A 253 -3.08 31.54 -11.11
CA MET A 253 -3.23 31.61 -9.66
C MET A 253 -2.50 32.85 -9.12
N PRO A 254 -3.07 33.53 -8.09
CA PRO A 254 -2.47 34.72 -7.51
C PRO A 254 -1.13 34.39 -6.83
N ALA A 255 -0.11 35.15 -7.18
CA ALA A 255 1.22 35.08 -6.58
C ALA A 255 1.26 35.80 -5.24
N GLU A 256 0.56 35.31 -4.22
CA GLU A 256 0.72 35.75 -2.83
C GLU A 256 0.23 34.64 -1.87
N LEU A 257 1.07 33.64 -1.62
CA LEU A 257 0.93 32.72 -0.49
C LEU A 257 2.15 32.87 0.43
N GLY A 258 2.30 34.05 0.95
CA GLY A 258 3.28 34.36 1.97
C GLY A 258 2.66 35.27 3.01
N ARG A 259 1.76 34.72 3.82
CA ARG A 259 1.39 35.19 5.18
C ARG A 259 0.33 34.22 5.72
N SER A 260 0.51 33.73 6.94
CA SER A 260 -0.53 33.14 7.76
C SER A 260 -1.76 34.06 7.76
N ALA A 261 -2.70 33.84 6.85
CA ALA A 261 -4.03 34.39 6.96
C ALA A 261 -4.65 33.72 8.20
N ALA A 262 -5.25 34.51 9.07
CA ALA A 262 -6.10 34.00 10.14
C ALA A 262 -7.06 32.98 9.49
N ALA A 263 -6.91 31.70 9.86
CA ALA A 263 -7.62 30.61 9.22
C ALA A 263 -9.13 30.91 9.27
N ALA A 264 -9.78 30.84 8.12
CA ALA A 264 -11.23 30.84 8.07
C ALA A 264 -11.72 29.65 8.93
N PRO A 265 -12.85 29.79 9.65
CA PRO A 265 -13.36 28.72 10.50
C PRO A 265 -13.49 27.44 9.68
N VAL A 266 -12.83 26.35 10.13
CA VAL A 266 -12.87 25.06 9.45
C VAL A 266 -14.31 24.52 9.55
N PRO A 267 -14.92 24.06 8.45
CA PRO A 267 -16.27 23.54 8.50
C PRO A 267 -16.36 22.34 9.46
N ALA A 268 -17.44 22.24 10.24
CA ALA A 268 -17.67 21.14 11.17
C ALA A 268 -17.69 19.75 10.52
N ASN A 269 -17.85 19.68 9.18
CA ASN A 269 -17.74 18.47 8.38
C ASN A 269 -16.94 18.75 7.13
N LEU A 270 -15.86 17.99 6.95
CA LEU A 270 -15.00 17.99 5.76
C LEU A 270 -15.30 16.73 4.95
N PHE A 271 -15.45 16.87 3.65
CA PHE A 271 -15.77 15.77 2.75
C PHE A 271 -14.60 15.51 1.83
N TYR A 272 -14.27 14.23 1.64
CA TYR A 272 -13.15 13.77 0.82
C TYR A 272 -13.55 12.56 -0.01
N HIS A 273 -12.95 12.40 -1.18
CA HIS A 273 -13.17 11.27 -2.07
C HIS A 273 -11.86 10.58 -2.40
N PRO A 274 -11.47 9.54 -1.63
CA PRO A 274 -10.42 8.61 -2.04
C PRO A 274 -10.81 7.94 -3.37
N ARG A 275 -9.85 7.71 -4.24
CA ARG A 275 -10.08 7.06 -5.55
C ARG A 275 -10.57 5.62 -5.41
N ASP A 276 -10.01 4.89 -4.46
CA ASP A 276 -10.31 3.49 -4.18
C ASP A 276 -9.86 3.11 -2.74
N LEU A 277 -10.07 1.86 -2.35
CA LEU A 277 -9.64 1.36 -1.03
C LEU A 277 -8.12 1.41 -0.85
N ALA A 278 -7.33 1.25 -1.91
CA ALA A 278 -5.88 1.33 -1.80
C ALA A 278 -5.44 2.78 -1.48
N ASP A 279 -6.06 3.76 -2.12
CA ASP A 279 -5.83 5.18 -1.84
C ASP A 279 -6.28 5.55 -0.40
N LEU A 280 -7.40 4.99 0.06
CA LEU A 280 -7.87 5.14 1.44
C LEU A 280 -6.88 4.56 2.46
N ASN A 281 -6.40 3.36 2.21
CA ASN A 281 -5.48 2.65 3.10
C ASN A 281 -4.11 3.31 3.16
N ASN A 282 -3.67 3.87 2.03
CA ASN A 282 -2.42 4.62 1.95
C ASN A 282 -2.58 6.09 2.36
N ALA A 283 -3.68 6.48 3.00
CA ALA A 283 -3.86 7.83 3.48
C ALA A 283 -3.21 8.02 4.86
N LEU A 284 -2.66 9.21 5.07
CA LEU A 284 -2.26 9.69 6.39
C LEU A 284 -3.24 10.79 6.82
N LEU A 285 -3.97 10.53 7.92
CA LEU A 285 -4.82 11.51 8.58
C LEU A 285 -4.09 12.06 9.78
N VAL A 286 -3.95 13.38 9.86
CA VAL A 286 -3.35 14.05 11.00
C VAL A 286 -4.27 15.18 11.45
N CYS A 287 -4.49 15.31 12.76
CA CYS A 287 -5.21 16.43 13.33
C CYS A 287 -4.59 16.85 14.66
N GLY A 288 -4.82 18.11 15.06
CA GLY A 288 -4.26 18.67 16.31
C GLY A 288 -3.42 19.91 16.05
N ASP A 289 -2.41 20.12 16.91
CA ASP A 289 -1.52 21.29 16.85
C ASP A 289 -0.49 21.14 15.72
N ILE A 290 -0.96 21.08 14.46
CA ILE A 290 -0.13 20.95 13.28
C ILE A 290 0.05 22.31 12.57
N ARG A 291 1.29 22.58 12.13
CA ARG A 291 1.62 23.70 11.26
C ARG A 291 1.87 23.17 9.86
N THR A 292 1.41 23.89 8.86
CA THR A 292 1.61 23.51 7.46
C THR A 292 2.19 24.67 6.67
N HIS A 293 3.17 24.37 5.84
CA HIS A 293 3.80 25.30 4.90
C HIS A 293 3.79 24.67 3.52
N ALA A 294 3.53 25.46 2.49
CA ALA A 294 3.47 24.93 1.13
C ALA A 294 4.24 25.83 0.17
N VAL A 295 4.84 25.23 -0.86
CA VAL A 295 5.55 25.91 -1.93
C VAL A 295 5.31 25.22 -3.26
N GLN A 296 5.13 26.00 -4.32
CA GLN A 296 5.01 25.47 -5.67
C GLN A 296 6.37 25.01 -6.22
N ALA A 297 6.42 23.81 -6.77
CA ALA A 297 7.59 23.24 -7.43
C ALA A 297 7.16 22.64 -8.78
N GLY A 298 7.26 23.43 -9.86
CA GLY A 298 6.69 23.07 -11.17
C GLY A 298 5.17 22.95 -11.08
N ASP A 299 4.61 21.82 -11.50
CA ASP A 299 3.17 21.54 -11.46
C ASP A 299 2.74 20.83 -10.14
N CYS A 300 3.66 20.65 -9.20
CA CYS A 300 3.41 19.97 -7.93
C CYS A 300 3.48 20.96 -6.76
N VAL A 301 2.57 20.82 -5.80
CA VAL A 301 2.63 21.50 -4.51
C VAL A 301 3.44 20.64 -3.53
N ILE A 302 4.50 21.20 -2.97
CA ILE A 302 5.25 20.60 -1.89
C ILE A 302 4.74 21.17 -0.58
N GLN A 303 4.20 20.33 0.28
CA GLN A 303 3.69 20.70 1.58
C GLN A 303 4.55 20.08 2.68
N LEU A 304 5.03 20.91 3.59
CA LEU A 304 5.62 20.47 4.85
C LEU A 304 4.56 20.60 5.95
N ALA A 305 4.40 19.58 6.75
CA ALA A 305 3.62 19.60 7.98
C ALA A 305 4.51 19.25 9.17
N THR A 306 4.27 19.89 10.32
CA THR A 306 4.99 19.62 11.57
C THR A 306 4.00 19.59 12.74
N ASP A 307 4.14 18.62 13.64
CA ASP A 307 3.26 18.43 14.79
C ASP A 307 3.86 18.94 16.11
N ARG A 308 4.97 19.67 16.04
CA ARG A 308 5.67 20.22 17.21
C ARG A 308 6.68 21.31 16.83
N ASP A 309 7.20 22.01 17.85
CA ASP A 309 8.36 22.88 17.69
C ASP A 309 9.64 22.06 17.67
N TRP A 310 10.44 22.28 16.64
CA TRP A 310 11.74 21.63 16.42
C TRP A 310 12.89 22.58 16.81
N MET A 311 14.11 22.04 16.96
CA MET A 311 15.32 22.85 17.15
C MET A 311 15.81 23.52 15.84
N PHE A 312 15.03 23.45 14.80
CA PHE A 312 15.25 24.08 13.48
C PHE A 312 13.95 24.73 13.01
N THR A 313 14.05 25.61 12.01
CA THR A 313 12.88 26.34 11.53
C THR A 313 12.11 25.54 10.46
N ASP A 314 10.79 25.76 10.40
CA ASP A 314 9.94 25.14 9.39
C ASP A 314 10.37 25.57 7.97
N GLU A 315 10.89 26.80 7.79
CA GLU A 315 11.38 27.30 6.49
C GLU A 315 12.63 26.55 6.02
N ALA A 316 13.57 26.23 6.94
CA ALA A 316 14.74 25.44 6.60
C ALA A 316 14.36 24.03 6.17
N ALA A 317 13.44 23.41 6.89
CA ALA A 317 12.92 22.09 6.55
C ALA A 317 12.15 22.08 5.21
N LEU A 318 11.30 23.09 4.97
CA LEU A 318 10.59 23.25 3.71
C LEU A 318 11.56 23.44 2.53
N ASP A 319 12.61 24.24 2.68
CA ASP A 319 13.62 24.42 1.62
C ASP A 319 14.36 23.11 1.32
N LEU A 320 14.72 22.34 2.34
CA LEU A 320 15.32 21.00 2.16
C LEU A 320 14.41 20.08 1.34
N VAL A 321 13.15 19.92 1.79
CA VAL A 321 12.16 19.08 1.11
C VAL A 321 11.94 19.55 -0.33
N ARG A 322 11.82 20.84 -0.55
CA ARG A 322 11.66 21.44 -1.89
C ARG A 322 12.87 21.15 -2.80
N ARG A 323 14.10 21.25 -2.29
CA ARG A 323 15.32 20.94 -3.07
C ARG A 323 15.36 19.47 -3.47
N ILE A 324 15.05 18.57 -2.56
CA ILE A 324 14.96 17.12 -2.83
C ILE A 324 13.89 16.87 -3.89
N ALA A 325 12.65 17.33 -3.66
CA ALA A 325 11.53 17.14 -4.58
C ALA A 325 11.86 17.61 -6.01
N ARG A 326 12.41 18.83 -6.16
CA ARG A 326 12.77 19.38 -7.48
C ARG A 326 13.84 18.55 -8.18
N THR A 327 14.78 18.00 -7.43
CA THR A 327 15.85 17.16 -7.99
C THR A 327 15.29 15.83 -8.49
N GLU A 328 14.43 15.19 -7.73
CA GLU A 328 13.77 13.93 -8.10
C GLU A 328 12.80 14.14 -9.28
N MET A 329 11.97 15.19 -9.23
CA MET A 329 11.11 15.58 -10.35
C MET A 329 11.93 15.84 -11.61
N GLY A 330 13.07 16.54 -11.50
CA GLY A 330 13.99 16.76 -12.60
C GLY A 330 14.59 15.47 -13.16
N PHE A 331 14.84 14.48 -12.31
CA PHE A 331 15.32 13.17 -12.71
C PHE A 331 14.26 12.39 -13.50
N PHE A 332 13.01 12.33 -13.04
CA PHE A 332 11.92 11.58 -13.70
C PHE A 332 11.21 12.37 -14.80
N GLY A 333 11.37 13.70 -14.85
CA GLY A 333 10.74 14.59 -15.83
C GLY A 333 9.38 15.16 -15.39
N SER A 334 8.75 14.61 -14.35
CA SER A 334 7.50 15.12 -13.78
C SER A 334 7.32 14.64 -12.34
N ALA A 335 6.40 15.27 -11.60
CA ALA A 335 5.99 14.80 -10.28
C ALA A 335 5.14 13.52 -10.36
N PRO A 336 5.14 12.67 -9.31
CA PRO A 336 4.31 11.48 -9.25
C PRO A 336 2.83 11.82 -9.00
N THR A 337 2.57 12.94 -8.31
CA THR A 337 1.26 13.47 -7.93
C THR A 337 1.24 14.98 -7.99
N ASP A 338 0.07 15.60 -7.94
CA ASP A 338 -0.07 17.06 -7.94
C ASP A 338 0.33 17.70 -6.60
N GLN A 339 0.39 16.90 -5.54
CA GLN A 339 0.84 17.33 -4.21
C GLN A 339 1.67 16.24 -3.55
N ILE A 340 2.79 16.62 -2.95
CA ILE A 340 3.60 15.78 -2.06
C ILE A 340 3.59 16.42 -0.68
N THR A 341 3.13 15.67 0.33
CA THR A 341 3.12 16.13 1.71
C THR A 341 4.19 15.41 2.52
N VAL A 342 5.08 16.16 3.16
CA VAL A 342 6.06 15.62 4.12
C VAL A 342 5.65 16.03 5.51
N LEU A 343 5.35 15.07 6.37
CA LEU A 343 5.07 15.29 7.78
C LEU A 343 6.32 14.95 8.61
N LEU A 344 6.85 15.94 9.32
CA LEU A 344 7.84 15.72 10.38
C LEU A 344 7.11 15.56 11.71
N SER A 345 7.28 14.43 12.35
CA SER A 345 6.57 14.07 13.57
C SER A 345 7.53 13.49 14.60
N ALA A 346 7.21 13.65 15.88
CA ALA A 346 8.04 13.08 16.91
C ALA A 346 8.03 11.55 16.89
N ASN A 347 9.21 10.96 17.10
CA ASN A 347 9.33 9.56 17.43
C ASN A 347 8.71 9.30 18.80
N ALA A 348 7.87 8.27 18.91
CA ALA A 348 7.24 7.91 20.18
C ALA A 348 8.20 7.19 21.14
N ILE A 349 9.34 6.70 20.65
CA ILE A 349 10.37 6.09 21.49
C ILE A 349 11.36 7.16 21.90
N THR A 350 11.45 7.38 23.18
CA THR A 350 12.50 8.21 23.79
C THR A 350 13.29 7.32 24.75
N GLY A 351 14.60 7.27 24.66
CA GLY A 351 15.38 6.70 25.75
C GLY A 351 16.67 5.94 25.45
N ASP A 352 17.16 5.95 24.23
CA ASP A 352 18.57 5.65 24.02
C ASP A 352 19.31 6.87 23.43
N ASP A 353 20.63 6.95 23.64
CA ASP A 353 21.46 8.06 23.17
C ASP A 353 21.70 8.00 21.64
N ARG A 354 20.87 7.27 20.89
CA ARG A 354 20.98 7.13 19.43
C ARG A 354 19.98 8.04 18.76
N PHE A 355 20.45 8.74 17.74
CA PHE A 355 19.55 9.41 16.82
C PHE A 355 18.83 8.37 15.96
N ASP A 356 17.52 8.25 16.16
CA ASP A 356 16.67 7.36 15.38
C ASP A 356 15.77 8.19 14.44
N VAL A 357 15.85 7.89 13.17
CA VAL A 357 14.96 8.45 12.15
C VAL A 357 14.27 7.32 11.40
N TYR A 358 12.96 7.42 11.28
CA TYR A 358 12.13 6.47 10.55
C TYR A 358 11.31 7.21 9.51
N GLY A 359 11.24 6.64 8.30
CA GLY A 359 10.39 7.13 7.23
C GLY A 359 9.33 6.12 6.86
N VAL A 360 8.23 6.61 6.36
CA VAL A 360 7.18 5.82 5.73
C VAL A 360 6.59 6.63 4.58
N HIS A 361 6.63 6.04 3.38
CA HIS A 361 5.87 6.54 2.25
C HIS A 361 4.46 5.95 2.28
N THR A 362 3.45 6.78 2.12
CA THR A 362 2.06 6.33 2.08
C THR A 362 1.21 7.24 1.18
N GLY A 363 0.83 6.73 0.01
CA GLY A 363 0.12 7.48 -1.01
C GLY A 363 0.91 8.70 -1.52
N SER A 364 0.39 9.89 -1.33
CA SER A 364 1.09 11.16 -1.64
C SER A 364 1.79 11.79 -0.42
N SER A 365 1.87 11.05 0.68
CA SER A 365 2.42 11.53 1.94
C SER A 365 3.70 10.78 2.32
N VAL A 366 4.63 11.51 2.89
CA VAL A 366 5.86 11.01 3.51
C VAL A 366 5.83 11.38 4.97
N LEU A 367 5.81 10.38 5.84
CA LEU A 367 5.97 10.56 7.28
C LEU A 367 7.43 10.34 7.64
N VAL A 368 8.04 11.31 8.33
CA VAL A 368 9.37 11.18 8.90
C VAL A 368 9.28 11.40 10.40
N MET A 369 9.64 10.38 11.16
CA MET A 369 9.64 10.40 12.61
C MET A 369 11.07 10.67 13.09
N LEU A 370 11.22 11.70 13.90
CA LEU A 370 12.49 12.22 14.41
C LEU A 370 12.48 12.23 15.94
N ASP A 371 13.66 12.12 16.54
CA ASP A 371 13.79 12.37 17.95
C ASP A 371 13.46 13.82 18.29
N ALA A 372 12.89 14.03 19.46
CA ALA A 372 12.35 15.33 19.87
C ALA A 372 13.39 16.46 19.92
N ASP A 373 14.66 16.13 20.15
CA ASP A 373 15.81 17.04 20.26
C ASP A 373 16.67 17.08 19.00
N THR A 374 16.12 16.62 17.86
CA THR A 374 16.81 16.62 16.57
C THR A 374 17.29 18.02 16.19
N THR A 375 18.59 18.14 15.97
CA THR A 375 19.22 19.37 15.49
C THR A 375 19.19 19.46 13.97
N TRP A 376 19.38 20.68 13.42
CA TRP A 376 19.46 20.85 11.95
C TRP A 376 20.59 20.01 11.33
N GLY A 377 21.76 19.93 11.99
CA GLY A 377 22.87 19.10 11.50
C GLY A 377 22.48 17.62 11.37
N ALA A 378 21.70 17.08 12.32
CA ALA A 378 21.19 15.70 12.23
C ALA A 378 20.13 15.55 11.11
N VAL A 379 19.33 16.60 10.86
CA VAL A 379 18.41 16.61 9.72
C VAL A 379 19.17 16.51 8.39
N GLU A 380 20.19 17.34 8.17
CA GLU A 380 20.97 17.33 6.93
C GLU A 380 21.80 16.05 6.76
N ASP A 381 22.35 15.52 7.87
CA ASP A 381 23.23 14.34 7.83
C ASP A 381 22.46 13.04 7.66
N GLN A 382 21.36 12.86 8.36
CA GLN A 382 20.64 11.58 8.44
C GLN A 382 19.20 11.66 7.93
N ALA A 383 18.38 12.59 8.45
CA ALA A 383 16.96 12.64 8.09
C ALA A 383 16.74 12.97 6.61
N ALA A 384 17.62 13.77 5.99
CA ALA A 384 17.55 14.07 4.56
C ALA A 384 17.57 12.80 3.69
N SER A 385 18.34 11.77 4.10
CA SER A 385 18.38 10.50 3.36
C SER A 385 17.07 9.73 3.43
N VAL A 386 16.41 9.79 4.57
CA VAL A 386 15.09 9.18 4.76
C VAL A 386 14.03 9.96 3.97
N ILE A 387 14.05 11.29 4.05
CA ILE A 387 13.14 12.13 3.27
C ILE A 387 13.27 11.84 1.77
N ALA A 388 14.49 11.82 1.23
CA ALA A 388 14.74 11.54 -0.18
C ALA A 388 14.36 10.10 -0.55
N HIS A 389 14.60 9.13 0.32
CA HIS A 389 14.21 7.74 0.11
C HIS A 389 12.69 7.61 0.03
N GLU A 390 11.97 8.11 1.02
CA GLU A 390 10.51 8.00 1.07
C GLU A 390 9.84 8.79 -0.07
N MET A 391 10.39 9.96 -0.42
CA MET A 391 9.86 10.73 -1.55
C MET A 391 10.05 9.99 -2.88
N PHE A 392 11.20 9.34 -3.09
CA PHE A 392 11.49 8.58 -4.30
C PHE A 392 10.51 7.42 -4.52
N HIS A 393 9.96 6.84 -3.44
CA HIS A 393 8.90 5.83 -3.52
C HIS A 393 7.64 6.33 -4.23
N GLY A 394 7.40 7.63 -4.29
CA GLY A 394 6.30 8.19 -5.08
C GLY A 394 6.39 7.81 -6.57
N TRP A 395 7.59 7.70 -7.13
CA TRP A 395 7.83 7.22 -8.49
C TRP A 395 7.99 5.71 -8.57
N LEU A 396 8.83 5.13 -7.69
CA LEU A 396 9.18 3.71 -7.66
C LEU A 396 8.61 3.05 -6.39
N GLY A 397 7.39 2.61 -6.46
CA GLY A 397 6.62 2.05 -5.34
C GLY A 397 5.14 2.35 -5.52
N GLU A 398 4.77 3.61 -5.73
CA GLU A 398 3.40 4.06 -5.94
C GLU A 398 3.06 4.22 -7.43
N ALA A 399 3.75 5.09 -8.16
CA ALA A 399 3.46 5.30 -9.57
C ALA A 399 3.79 4.06 -10.41
N VAL A 400 4.93 3.43 -10.19
CA VAL A 400 5.26 2.07 -10.64
C VAL A 400 5.01 1.15 -9.45
N ARG A 401 3.86 0.45 -9.44
CA ARG A 401 3.29 -0.13 -8.23
C ARG A 401 4.09 -1.31 -7.67
N GLN A 402 4.55 -1.20 -6.44
CA GLN A 402 5.17 -2.29 -5.69
C GLN A 402 4.07 -3.22 -5.14
N THR A 403 3.85 -4.36 -5.78
CA THR A 403 2.84 -5.36 -5.38
C THR A 403 3.41 -6.77 -5.26
N ASP A 404 4.63 -7.00 -5.75
CA ASP A 404 5.33 -8.28 -5.70
C ASP A 404 6.46 -8.21 -4.66
N PRO A 405 6.34 -8.88 -3.51
CA PRO A 405 7.37 -8.84 -2.48
C PRO A 405 8.77 -9.25 -2.99
N THR A 406 8.82 -10.11 -4.01
CA THR A 406 10.10 -10.55 -4.59
C THR A 406 10.84 -9.46 -5.36
N MET A 407 10.19 -8.30 -5.60
CA MET A 407 10.78 -7.11 -6.22
C MET A 407 11.24 -6.05 -5.22
N LEU A 408 11.03 -6.26 -3.91
CA LEU A 408 11.45 -5.31 -2.88
C LEU A 408 12.95 -5.03 -2.89
N TRP A 409 13.79 -6.02 -3.27
CA TRP A 409 15.21 -5.78 -3.45
C TRP A 409 15.52 -4.63 -4.42
N PHE A 410 14.74 -4.55 -5.52
CA PHE A 410 14.91 -3.51 -6.53
C PHE A 410 14.33 -2.17 -6.07
N THR A 411 13.12 -2.20 -5.52
CA THR A 411 12.44 -0.99 -5.06
C THR A 411 13.25 -0.32 -3.95
N GLU A 412 13.57 -1.06 -2.89
CA GLU A 412 14.33 -0.54 -1.75
C GLU A 412 15.78 -0.21 -2.11
N GLY A 413 16.38 -1.09 -2.91
CA GLY A 413 17.79 -0.93 -3.32
C GLY A 413 18.00 0.28 -4.23
N ALA A 414 17.19 0.42 -5.27
CA ALA A 414 17.25 1.56 -6.16
C ALA A 414 16.91 2.86 -5.42
N THR A 415 15.83 2.87 -4.64
CA THR A 415 15.40 4.04 -3.87
C THR A 415 16.50 4.52 -2.91
N THR A 416 17.12 3.62 -2.15
CA THR A 416 18.23 3.98 -1.25
C THR A 416 19.45 4.53 -2.02
N TRP A 417 19.83 3.89 -3.11
CA TRP A 417 20.97 4.36 -3.91
C TRP A 417 20.70 5.72 -4.55
N TYR A 418 19.53 5.87 -5.15
CA TYR A 418 19.15 7.12 -5.81
C TYR A 418 18.89 8.24 -4.82
N ALA A 419 18.41 7.99 -3.61
CA ALA A 419 18.31 9.00 -2.56
C ALA A 419 19.65 9.68 -2.29
N ALA A 420 20.73 8.91 -2.13
CA ALA A 420 22.09 9.47 -1.95
C ALA A 420 22.56 10.28 -3.18
N ARG A 421 22.24 9.82 -4.40
CA ARG A 421 22.53 10.55 -5.65
C ARG A 421 21.70 11.84 -5.75
N MET A 422 20.42 11.81 -5.42
CA MET A 422 19.55 12.98 -5.44
C MET A 422 19.96 14.02 -4.40
N LEU A 423 20.36 13.60 -3.19
CA LEU A 423 20.90 14.50 -2.18
C LEU A 423 22.19 15.16 -2.62
N THR A 424 23.05 14.42 -3.32
CA THR A 424 24.27 14.98 -3.91
C THR A 424 23.95 16.01 -5.00
N ALA A 425 23.02 15.67 -5.91
CA ALA A 425 22.59 16.56 -6.97
C ALA A 425 21.84 17.80 -6.46
N ALA A 426 21.08 17.67 -5.36
CA ALA A 426 20.42 18.77 -4.67
C ALA A 426 21.39 19.67 -3.87
N GLY A 427 22.67 19.31 -3.77
CA GLY A 427 23.67 20.04 -2.98
C GLY A 427 23.46 19.95 -1.47
N VAL A 428 22.74 18.93 -1.00
CA VAL A 428 22.55 18.63 0.42
C VAL A 428 23.76 17.85 0.95
N TRP A 429 24.17 16.82 0.22
CA TRP A 429 25.33 16.03 0.56
C TRP A 429 26.51 16.31 -0.38
N ARG A 430 27.73 16.26 0.15
CA ARG A 430 28.94 16.17 -0.68
C ARG A 430 29.10 14.76 -1.23
N PRO A 431 29.71 14.58 -2.40
CA PRO A 431 29.91 13.25 -2.98
C PRO A 431 30.70 12.29 -2.05
N GLU A 432 31.67 12.83 -1.29
CA GLU A 432 32.46 12.04 -0.34
C GLU A 432 31.61 11.52 0.81
N HIS A 433 30.69 12.36 1.33
CA HIS A 433 29.75 11.98 2.37
C HIS A 433 28.81 10.87 1.88
N ALA A 434 28.20 11.04 0.73
CA ALA A 434 27.32 10.05 0.13
C ALA A 434 28.02 8.69 -0.08
N ARG A 435 29.27 8.71 -0.59
CA ARG A 435 30.09 7.49 -0.71
C ARG A 435 30.40 6.86 0.64
N GLY A 436 30.71 7.66 1.65
CA GLY A 436 30.97 7.17 3.00
C GLY A 436 29.77 6.47 3.61
N VAL A 437 28.58 7.09 3.54
CA VAL A 437 27.34 6.53 4.07
C VAL A 437 26.97 5.23 3.35
N LEU A 438 26.97 5.22 2.02
CA LEU A 438 26.67 4.02 1.23
C LEU A 438 27.69 2.91 1.49
N GLY A 439 29.00 3.24 1.47
CA GLY A 439 30.08 2.27 1.71
C GLY A 439 29.97 1.62 3.08
N ALA A 440 29.81 2.41 4.14
CA ALA A 440 29.65 1.89 5.50
C ALA A 440 28.41 0.98 5.63
N ARG A 441 27.30 1.32 4.98
CA ARG A 441 26.10 0.49 4.95
C ARG A 441 26.36 -0.84 4.22
N LEU A 442 26.98 -0.79 3.04
CA LEU A 442 27.28 -2.00 2.25
C LEU A 442 28.27 -2.91 2.97
N ASP A 443 29.29 -2.36 3.58
CA ASP A 443 30.30 -3.13 4.34
C ASP A 443 29.67 -3.85 5.53
N ARG A 444 28.86 -3.15 6.31
CA ARG A 444 28.23 -3.70 7.51
C ARG A 444 27.09 -4.65 7.20
N ASP A 445 26.16 -4.24 6.33
CA ASP A 445 24.84 -4.88 6.20
C ASP A 445 24.75 -5.87 5.03
N TYR A 446 25.71 -5.84 4.07
CA TYR A 446 25.82 -6.80 2.97
C TYR A 446 27.11 -7.61 3.04
N THR A 447 28.29 -6.95 2.94
CA THR A 447 29.59 -7.65 2.82
C THR A 447 29.93 -8.41 4.10
N GLY A 448 29.73 -7.81 5.24
CA GLY A 448 29.96 -8.41 6.57
C GLY A 448 28.80 -9.22 7.13
N ASN A 449 27.67 -9.29 6.41
CA ASN A 449 26.48 -9.98 6.90
C ASN A 449 26.61 -11.52 6.74
N PRO A 450 26.28 -12.32 7.78
CA PRO A 450 26.43 -13.80 7.73
C PRO A 450 25.46 -14.47 6.76
N LEU A 451 24.40 -13.79 6.31
CA LEU A 451 23.45 -14.32 5.34
C LEU A 451 24.00 -14.32 3.90
N ARG A 452 25.08 -13.58 3.65
CA ARG A 452 25.72 -13.52 2.34
C ARG A 452 26.16 -14.91 1.88
N GLY A 453 25.70 -15.32 0.68
CA GLY A 453 25.99 -16.65 0.11
C GLY A 453 25.13 -17.79 0.69
N THR A 454 24.32 -17.54 1.73
CA THR A 454 23.41 -18.53 2.32
C THR A 454 21.95 -18.26 1.98
N MET A 455 21.58 -17.01 1.77
CA MET A 455 20.25 -16.53 1.40
C MET A 455 20.34 -15.66 0.15
N SER A 456 19.31 -15.68 -0.71
CA SER A 456 19.25 -14.76 -1.85
C SER A 456 18.86 -13.34 -1.39
N VAL A 457 19.27 -12.33 -2.15
CA VAL A 457 18.89 -10.93 -1.86
C VAL A 457 17.38 -10.75 -1.98
N ALA A 458 16.76 -11.36 -2.99
CA ALA A 458 15.32 -11.28 -3.21
C ALA A 458 14.51 -11.92 -2.07
N ASP A 459 14.91 -13.13 -1.61
CA ASP A 459 14.22 -13.78 -0.49
C ASP A 459 14.37 -12.98 0.81
N ALA A 460 15.56 -12.43 1.04
CA ALA A 460 15.78 -11.61 2.24
C ALA A 460 14.95 -10.33 2.24
N ALA A 461 14.86 -9.66 1.10
CA ALA A 461 14.10 -8.42 0.96
C ALA A 461 12.58 -8.64 1.00
N ALA A 462 12.09 -9.80 0.55
CA ALA A 462 10.66 -10.10 0.51
C ALA A 462 10.02 -10.22 1.90
N GLU A 463 10.82 -10.49 2.93
CA GLU A 463 10.36 -10.74 4.31
C GLU A 463 10.57 -9.50 5.20
N VAL A 464 9.73 -8.49 5.00
CA VAL A 464 9.82 -7.20 5.74
C VAL A 464 9.67 -7.33 7.25
N MET A 465 9.08 -8.42 7.73
CA MET A 465 8.87 -8.73 9.15
C MET A 465 9.94 -9.68 9.72
N ALA A 466 10.96 -10.01 8.93
CA ALA A 466 12.08 -10.85 9.36
C ALA A 466 12.92 -10.19 10.46
N PRO A 467 13.79 -10.92 11.13
CA PRO A 467 14.77 -10.33 12.05
C PRO A 467 15.56 -9.19 11.39
N ALA A 468 15.89 -8.16 12.16
CA ALA A 468 16.52 -6.94 11.67
C ALA A 468 17.79 -7.20 10.83
N GLU A 469 18.57 -8.24 11.16
CA GLU A 469 19.75 -8.64 10.39
C GLU A 469 19.41 -9.06 8.95
N GLN A 470 18.30 -9.80 8.77
CA GLN A 470 17.83 -10.22 7.44
C GLN A 470 17.28 -9.03 6.66
N VAL A 471 16.49 -8.16 7.29
CA VAL A 471 15.96 -6.94 6.66
C VAL A 471 17.11 -6.05 6.18
N ARG A 472 18.12 -5.82 7.04
CA ARG A 472 19.31 -5.05 6.64
C ARG A 472 20.06 -5.70 5.48
N PHE A 473 20.21 -7.03 5.50
CA PHE A 473 20.84 -7.76 4.40
C PHE A 473 20.07 -7.60 3.08
N GLY A 474 18.75 -7.73 3.10
CA GLY A 474 17.89 -7.56 1.93
C GLY A 474 18.00 -6.16 1.33
N HIS A 475 17.92 -5.12 2.16
CA HIS A 475 18.04 -3.73 1.71
C HIS A 475 19.44 -3.40 1.17
N ALA A 476 20.51 -3.70 1.91
CA ALA A 476 21.87 -3.42 1.47
C ALA A 476 22.28 -4.30 0.27
N GLY A 477 21.81 -5.54 0.23
CA GLY A 477 21.93 -6.43 -0.93
C GLY A 477 21.23 -5.87 -2.16
N GLY A 478 20.04 -5.28 -1.99
CA GLY A 478 19.30 -4.59 -3.05
C GLY A 478 20.09 -3.40 -3.62
N VAL A 479 20.67 -2.56 -2.75
CA VAL A 479 21.57 -1.45 -3.16
C VAL A 479 22.75 -1.98 -3.96
N SER A 480 23.44 -3.00 -3.44
CA SER A 480 24.57 -3.65 -4.13
C SER A 480 24.16 -4.24 -5.48
N ALA A 481 22.97 -4.87 -5.54
CA ALA A 481 22.46 -5.47 -6.77
C ALA A 481 22.14 -4.41 -7.83
N CYS A 482 21.52 -3.29 -7.44
CA CYS A 482 21.23 -2.19 -8.37
C CYS A 482 22.52 -1.57 -8.93
N MET A 483 23.52 -1.30 -8.08
CA MET A 483 24.82 -0.78 -8.51
C MET A 483 25.55 -1.75 -9.45
N ALA A 484 25.64 -3.03 -9.06
CA ALA A 484 26.31 -4.05 -9.87
C ALA A 484 25.58 -4.36 -11.19
N LEU A 485 24.25 -4.27 -11.19
CA LEU A 485 23.43 -4.36 -12.40
C LEU A 485 23.74 -3.19 -13.36
N ASP A 486 23.77 -1.97 -12.84
CA ASP A 486 24.09 -0.77 -13.63
C ASP A 486 25.47 -0.88 -14.27
N GLU A 487 26.49 -1.29 -13.51
CA GLU A 487 27.86 -1.52 -14.04
C GLU A 487 27.90 -2.62 -15.10
N MET A 488 27.26 -3.76 -14.86
CA MET A 488 27.18 -4.86 -15.82
C MET A 488 26.50 -4.44 -17.13
N LEU A 489 25.43 -3.67 -17.03
CA LEU A 489 24.70 -3.14 -18.19
C LEU A 489 25.54 -2.09 -18.93
N ALA A 490 26.27 -1.23 -18.22
CA ALA A 490 27.16 -0.24 -18.82
C ALA A 490 28.31 -0.92 -19.60
N GLU A 491 28.92 -1.96 -19.03
CA GLU A 491 29.99 -2.72 -19.68
C GLU A 491 29.52 -3.44 -20.95
N LYS A 492 28.33 -4.04 -20.93
CA LYS A 492 27.79 -4.80 -22.07
C LYS A 492 27.07 -3.94 -23.10
N GLY A 493 26.33 -2.92 -22.65
CA GLY A 493 25.50 -2.10 -23.51
C GLY A 493 26.16 -0.80 -24.00
N GLY A 494 27.32 -0.43 -23.45
CA GLY A 494 28.06 0.79 -23.85
C GLY A 494 27.40 2.10 -23.40
N HIS A 495 26.43 2.06 -22.49
CA HIS A 495 25.73 3.23 -21.98
C HIS A 495 26.29 3.63 -20.61
N ALA A 496 26.56 4.92 -20.42
CA ALA A 496 26.86 5.41 -19.09
C ALA A 496 25.54 5.44 -18.25
N ARG A 497 25.54 4.75 -17.12
CA ARG A 497 24.40 4.71 -16.16
C ARG A 497 23.07 4.26 -16.79
N PRO A 498 22.97 3.04 -17.30
CA PRO A 498 21.78 2.53 -17.97
C PRO A 498 20.55 2.48 -17.06
N LEU A 499 20.74 2.30 -15.74
CA LEU A 499 19.63 2.25 -14.79
C LEU A 499 18.85 3.59 -14.69
N ASP A 500 19.51 4.73 -14.94
CA ASP A 500 18.82 6.04 -15.04
C ASP A 500 17.75 6.03 -16.13
N GLY A 501 18.09 5.50 -17.30
CA GLY A 501 17.16 5.37 -18.43
C GLY A 501 16.05 4.37 -18.16
N ILE A 502 16.38 3.25 -17.51
CA ILE A 502 15.43 2.20 -17.16
C ILE A 502 14.38 2.70 -16.16
N LEU A 503 14.79 3.40 -15.10
CA LEU A 503 13.85 3.97 -14.12
C LEU A 503 12.93 5.01 -14.74
N ARG A 504 13.46 5.93 -15.55
CA ARG A 504 12.65 6.92 -16.30
C ARG A 504 11.65 6.24 -17.23
N ARG A 505 12.07 5.17 -17.91
CA ARG A 505 11.22 4.41 -18.81
C ARG A 505 10.10 3.68 -18.06
N LEU A 506 10.43 2.99 -16.95
CA LEU A 506 9.44 2.34 -16.10
C LEU A 506 8.38 3.35 -15.64
N TYR A 507 8.80 4.51 -15.17
CA TYR A 507 7.86 5.57 -14.77
C TYR A 507 7.00 6.08 -15.93
N ALA A 508 7.60 6.33 -17.09
CA ALA A 508 6.88 6.89 -18.24
C ALA A 508 5.87 5.91 -18.87
N GLN A 509 6.18 4.60 -18.86
CA GLN A 509 5.42 3.59 -19.62
C GLN A 509 4.61 2.63 -18.75
N ASP A 510 5.01 2.45 -17.49
CA ASP A 510 4.40 1.48 -16.57
C ASP A 510 3.73 2.15 -15.36
N ARG A 511 3.45 3.44 -15.43
CA ARG A 511 2.67 4.14 -14.41
C ARG A 511 1.31 3.44 -14.21
N GLY A 512 0.95 3.19 -12.95
CA GLY A 512 -0.26 2.46 -12.58
C GLY A 512 -0.18 0.93 -12.72
N LYS A 513 0.93 0.39 -13.24
CA LYS A 513 1.11 -1.05 -13.41
C LYS A 513 1.98 -1.66 -12.32
N PRO A 514 1.74 -2.94 -11.97
CA PRO A 514 2.60 -3.66 -11.03
C PRO A 514 4.04 -3.78 -11.54
N LEU A 515 5.02 -3.49 -10.68
CA LEU A 515 6.41 -3.82 -10.95
C LEU A 515 6.61 -5.32 -10.77
N THR A 516 7.02 -6.00 -11.84
CA THR A 516 7.33 -7.42 -11.82
C THR A 516 8.72 -7.67 -12.39
N ARG A 517 9.30 -8.83 -12.07
CA ARG A 517 10.57 -9.27 -12.65
C ARG A 517 10.56 -9.17 -14.17
N GLN A 518 9.52 -9.68 -14.82
CA GLN A 518 9.41 -9.67 -16.28
C GLN A 518 9.38 -8.25 -16.86
N ARG A 519 8.72 -7.30 -16.17
CA ARG A 519 8.73 -5.89 -16.60
C ARG A 519 10.09 -5.25 -16.47
N LEU A 520 10.80 -5.51 -15.37
CA LEU A 520 12.17 -5.05 -15.20
C LEU A 520 13.09 -5.62 -16.29
N GLU A 521 13.05 -6.93 -16.53
CA GLU A 521 13.84 -7.60 -17.55
C GLU A 521 13.53 -7.05 -18.96
N ALA A 522 12.24 -6.83 -19.27
CA ALA A 522 11.84 -6.23 -20.54
C ALA A 522 12.33 -4.78 -20.69
N ALA A 523 12.19 -3.96 -19.65
CA ALA A 523 12.67 -2.58 -19.65
C ALA A 523 14.20 -2.51 -19.83
N VAL A 524 14.95 -3.42 -19.18
CA VAL A 524 16.41 -3.53 -19.35
C VAL A 524 16.75 -3.91 -20.78
N LEU A 525 16.14 -4.97 -21.32
CA LEU A 525 16.40 -5.46 -22.67
C LEU A 525 16.11 -4.37 -23.73
N GLU A 526 14.99 -3.69 -23.61
CA GLU A 526 14.60 -2.63 -24.53
C GLU A 526 15.51 -1.39 -24.44
N ALA A 527 15.97 -1.05 -23.23
CA ALA A 527 16.82 0.13 -23.04
C ALA A 527 18.27 -0.12 -23.42
N THR A 528 18.78 -1.35 -23.28
CA THR A 528 20.21 -1.64 -23.38
C THR A 528 20.57 -2.72 -24.42
N GLY A 529 19.59 -3.49 -24.91
CA GLY A 529 19.82 -4.68 -25.74
C GLY A 529 20.41 -5.87 -24.96
N VAL A 530 20.57 -5.79 -23.65
CA VAL A 530 21.18 -6.83 -22.81
C VAL A 530 20.11 -7.64 -22.10
N ASP A 531 20.14 -8.97 -22.27
CA ASP A 531 19.36 -9.88 -21.44
C ASP A 531 20.03 -10.01 -20.06
N CYS A 532 19.38 -9.46 -19.03
CA CYS A 532 19.86 -9.51 -17.66
C CYS A 532 19.32 -10.72 -16.86
N SER A 533 18.41 -11.53 -17.43
CA SER A 533 17.75 -12.63 -16.71
C SER A 533 18.73 -13.64 -16.11
N PRO A 534 19.79 -14.11 -16.82
CA PRO A 534 20.75 -15.04 -16.22
C PRO A 534 21.55 -14.44 -15.08
N TRP A 535 21.85 -13.13 -15.15
CA TRP A 535 22.55 -12.41 -14.09
C TRP A 535 21.67 -12.24 -12.84
N LEU A 536 20.41 -11.86 -13.02
CA LEU A 536 19.44 -11.76 -11.93
C LEU A 536 19.23 -13.12 -11.27
N GLU A 537 19.09 -14.19 -12.05
CA GLU A 537 18.91 -15.55 -11.53
C GLU A 537 20.11 -15.98 -10.66
N ALA A 538 21.33 -15.67 -11.07
CA ALA A 538 22.52 -16.05 -10.32
C ALA A 538 22.71 -15.23 -9.04
N HIS A 539 22.57 -13.90 -9.12
CA HIS A 539 23.05 -12.97 -8.10
C HIS A 539 21.95 -12.39 -7.20
N VAL A 540 20.72 -12.31 -7.69
CA VAL A 540 19.59 -11.69 -6.95
C VAL A 540 18.63 -12.75 -6.42
N TYR A 541 18.17 -13.64 -7.28
CA TYR A 541 17.29 -14.76 -6.92
C TYR A 541 18.07 -16.01 -6.50
N GLY A 542 19.32 -16.13 -6.92
CA GLY A 542 20.27 -17.13 -6.45
C GLY A 542 21.14 -16.62 -5.31
N LYS A 543 22.14 -17.42 -4.94
CA LYS A 543 23.02 -17.15 -3.78
C LYS A 543 24.46 -16.80 -4.20
N THR A 544 24.69 -16.59 -5.49
CA THR A 544 26.01 -16.18 -5.98
C THR A 544 26.27 -14.74 -5.51
N ALA A 545 27.40 -14.52 -4.85
CA ALA A 545 27.76 -13.19 -4.38
C ALA A 545 27.79 -12.18 -5.53
N LEU A 546 27.29 -10.97 -5.25
CA LEU A 546 27.35 -9.86 -6.20
C LEU A 546 28.80 -9.49 -6.52
N PRO A 547 29.10 -9.06 -7.75
CA PRO A 547 30.42 -8.54 -8.10
C PRO A 547 30.80 -7.32 -7.24
N PRO A 548 32.11 -7.06 -7.05
CA PRO A 548 32.57 -5.84 -6.39
C PRO A 548 32.11 -4.60 -7.16
N ILE A 549 31.61 -3.60 -6.44
CA ILE A 549 31.16 -2.32 -6.99
C ILE A 549 32.38 -1.44 -7.26
N LYS A 550 32.50 -0.88 -8.46
CA LYS A 550 33.60 0.00 -8.90
C LYS A 550 33.27 1.48 -8.68
N SER A 551 31.97 1.84 -8.80
CA SER A 551 31.50 3.22 -8.64
C SER A 551 30.19 3.26 -7.86
N MET A 552 30.14 4.07 -6.79
CA MET A 552 28.95 4.19 -5.93
C MET A 552 28.04 5.36 -6.31
N LEU A 553 28.52 6.37 -7.06
CA LEU A 553 27.77 7.59 -7.42
C LEU A 553 27.87 7.94 -8.88
#